data_0119c5b3659ccd9cd6d04b4981833933
#
_entry.id   0119c5b3659ccd9cd6d04b4981833933
#
_cell.length_a   1.000
_cell.length_b   1.000
_cell.length_c   1.000
_cell.angle_alpha   90.00
_cell.angle_beta   90.00
_cell.angle_gamma   90.00
#
_symmetry.space_group_name_H-M   'P 1'
#
loop_
_entity.id
_entity.type
_entity.pdbx_description
1 polymer ?
#
loop_
_entity_poly.entity_id
_entity_poly.type
_entity_poly.pdbx_seq_one_letter_code
_entity_poly.pdbx_strand_id
1 'polypeptide(L)'
;MKIIMLGAPGAGKGTQAKQIADKYTIPHISTGDIFRANIKNGTELGKKAKAYMDQGALVPDELTCDLVMDRIAQDDCKNGFVLDGFPRTIPQAEALTAALNKIGQSMDYAIDVDVPDENIVNRMSVRRACLNCGATYHIVSIPTKVEGICDRCGSETVLRDDDKPETVQKRLSVYHEQTQPLIDYYKEQGILKSVDGTQPMDKVFADITAILEA
;
A
#
# COMPACT_ATOMS: atom_id res chain seq x y z
N MET A 1 16.28 4.46 6.34
CA MET A 1 15.94 3.83 5.03
C MET A 1 14.50 4.20 4.67
N LYS A 2 14.28 4.75 3.47
CA LYS A 2 12.98 5.23 2.98
C LYS A 2 12.58 4.43 1.76
N ILE A 3 11.45 3.73 1.83
CA ILE A 3 11.03 2.74 0.84
C ILE A 3 9.63 3.08 0.33
N ILE A 4 9.44 2.97 -0.98
CA ILE A 4 8.14 3.00 -1.64
C ILE A 4 7.77 1.58 -2.07
N MET A 5 6.54 1.15 -1.78
CA MET A 5 5.99 -0.10 -2.29
C MET A 5 5.10 0.16 -3.51
N LEU A 6 5.51 -0.34 -4.66
CA LEU A 6 4.77 -0.32 -5.93
C LEU A 6 4.13 -1.67 -6.24
N GLY A 7 3.21 -1.70 -7.19
CA GLY A 7 2.50 -2.90 -7.66
C GLY A 7 0.98 -2.74 -7.62
N ALA A 8 0.28 -3.62 -8.30
CA ALA A 8 -1.17 -3.59 -8.45
C ALA A 8 -1.93 -3.71 -7.11
N PRO A 9 -3.19 -3.24 -7.03
CA PRO A 9 -4.03 -3.49 -5.85
C PRO A 9 -4.17 -5.01 -5.63
N GLY A 10 -3.90 -5.50 -4.41
CA GLY A 10 -3.93 -6.94 -4.13
C GLY A 10 -2.60 -7.69 -4.37
N ALA A 11 -1.55 -7.05 -4.86
CA ALA A 11 -0.24 -7.66 -5.09
C ALA A 11 0.48 -8.14 -3.80
N GLY A 12 0.04 -7.69 -2.62
CA GLY A 12 0.65 -8.08 -1.33
C GLY A 12 1.52 -6.98 -0.71
N LYS A 13 1.59 -5.80 -1.30
CA LYS A 13 2.40 -4.66 -0.82
C LYS A 13 2.28 -4.39 0.67
N GLY A 14 1.06 -4.26 1.18
CA GLY A 14 0.82 -3.96 2.60
C GLY A 14 1.31 -5.06 3.54
N THR A 15 1.30 -6.32 3.12
CA THR A 15 1.86 -7.44 3.89
C THR A 15 3.37 -7.31 3.96
N GLN A 16 4.02 -7.11 2.82
CA GLN A 16 5.47 -6.94 2.75
C GLN A 16 5.92 -5.66 3.47
N ALA A 17 5.20 -4.54 3.29
CA ALA A 17 5.48 -3.28 3.98
C ALA A 17 5.48 -3.41 5.51
N LYS A 18 4.53 -4.18 6.07
CA LYS A 18 4.50 -4.46 7.52
C LYS A 18 5.70 -5.27 7.98
N GLN A 19 6.06 -6.33 7.24
CA GLN A 19 7.23 -7.16 7.56
C GLN A 19 8.54 -6.36 7.47
N ILE A 20 8.67 -5.48 6.48
CA ILE A 20 9.81 -4.56 6.33
C ILE A 20 9.86 -3.58 7.51
N ALA A 21 8.73 -2.96 7.85
CA ALA A 21 8.62 -2.01 8.94
C ALA A 21 9.02 -2.65 10.29
N ASP A 22 8.55 -3.86 10.55
CA ASP A 22 8.88 -4.63 11.76
C ASP A 22 10.37 -5.01 11.80
N LYS A 23 10.93 -5.51 10.67
CA LYS A 23 12.34 -5.93 10.60
C LYS A 23 13.31 -4.77 10.81
N TYR A 24 13.05 -3.64 10.17
CA TYR A 24 13.95 -2.48 10.18
C TYR A 24 13.58 -1.42 11.22
N THR A 25 12.53 -1.64 11.99
CA THR A 25 12.04 -0.72 13.05
C THR A 25 11.78 0.69 12.49
N ILE A 26 11.09 0.76 11.35
CA ILE A 26 10.65 2.00 10.70
C ILE A 26 9.13 2.02 10.52
N PRO A 27 8.46 3.18 10.55
CA PRO A 27 7.01 3.23 10.44
C PRO A 27 6.50 2.78 9.06
N HIS A 28 5.43 1.98 9.06
CA HIS A 28 4.62 1.67 7.88
C HIS A 28 3.55 2.75 7.70
N ILE A 29 3.56 3.44 6.59
CA ILE A 29 2.62 4.51 6.25
C ILE A 29 1.76 4.04 5.07
N SER A 30 0.53 3.63 5.36
CA SER A 30 -0.44 3.20 4.36
C SER A 30 -1.52 4.25 4.17
N THR A 31 -1.53 4.94 3.02
CA THR A 31 -2.58 5.92 2.70
C THR A 31 -3.96 5.29 2.68
N GLY A 32 -4.07 4.06 2.20
CA GLY A 32 -5.33 3.32 2.24
C GLY A 32 -5.84 3.07 3.65
N ASP A 33 -4.97 2.72 4.60
CA ASP A 33 -5.36 2.51 6.00
C ASP A 33 -5.72 3.82 6.68
N ILE A 34 -5.00 4.90 6.39
CA ILE A 34 -5.31 6.24 6.92
C ILE A 34 -6.68 6.72 6.43
N PHE A 35 -6.99 6.59 5.14
CA PHE A 35 -8.31 6.95 4.61
C PHE A 35 -9.41 6.08 5.20
N ARG A 36 -9.22 4.77 5.32
CA ARG A 36 -10.21 3.88 5.96
C ARG A 36 -10.46 4.22 7.42
N ALA A 37 -9.42 4.58 8.18
CA ALA A 37 -9.59 5.05 9.55
C ALA A 37 -10.40 6.36 9.61
N ASN A 38 -10.14 7.31 8.71
CA ASN A 38 -10.91 8.54 8.59
C ASN A 38 -12.38 8.29 8.21
N ILE A 39 -12.64 7.35 7.28
CA ILE A 39 -14.00 6.93 6.91
C ILE A 39 -14.72 6.35 8.13
N LYS A 40 -14.09 5.44 8.85
CA LYS A 40 -14.64 4.82 10.07
C LYS A 40 -14.99 5.87 11.14
N ASN A 41 -14.14 6.87 11.29
CA ASN A 41 -14.31 7.93 12.28
C ASN A 41 -15.25 9.07 11.78
N GLY A 42 -15.75 9.00 10.55
CA GLY A 42 -16.69 9.98 9.99
C GLY A 42 -16.13 11.39 9.80
N THR A 43 -14.81 11.53 9.69
CA THR A 43 -14.16 12.84 9.47
C THR A 43 -14.52 13.44 8.10
N GLU A 44 -14.36 14.74 7.92
CA GLU A 44 -14.58 15.39 6.62
C GLU A 44 -13.66 14.82 5.53
N LEU A 45 -12.40 14.51 5.88
CA LEU A 45 -11.48 13.82 4.98
C LEU A 45 -12.00 12.42 4.63
N GLY A 46 -12.50 11.66 5.60
CA GLY A 46 -13.07 10.34 5.39
C GLY A 46 -14.29 10.35 4.48
N LYS A 47 -15.21 11.30 4.65
CA LYS A 47 -16.38 11.48 3.78
C LYS A 47 -15.97 11.75 2.32
N LYS A 48 -14.99 12.64 2.10
CA LYS A 48 -14.46 12.94 0.77
C LYS A 48 -13.76 11.71 0.16
N ALA A 49 -12.88 11.06 0.90
CA ALA A 49 -12.14 9.89 0.42
C ALA A 49 -13.06 8.72 0.05
N LYS A 50 -14.13 8.49 0.83
CA LYS A 50 -15.10 7.42 0.59
C LYS A 50 -15.71 7.49 -0.81
N ALA A 51 -16.09 8.68 -1.28
CA ALA A 51 -16.71 8.86 -2.58
C ALA A 51 -15.83 8.37 -3.74
N TYR A 52 -14.52 8.52 -3.64
CA TYR A 52 -13.55 8.02 -4.63
C TYR A 52 -13.26 6.54 -4.45
N MET A 53 -13.03 6.09 -3.21
CA MET A 53 -12.65 4.70 -2.92
C MET A 53 -13.76 3.71 -3.26
N ASP A 54 -15.03 4.05 -3.02
CA ASP A 54 -16.18 3.21 -3.37
C ASP A 54 -16.30 2.99 -4.89
N GLN A 55 -15.79 3.93 -5.69
CA GLN A 55 -15.77 3.85 -7.15
C GLN A 55 -14.48 3.21 -7.70
N GLY A 56 -13.53 2.84 -6.84
CA GLY A 56 -12.22 2.33 -7.23
C GLY A 56 -11.26 3.38 -7.78
N ALA A 57 -11.62 4.67 -7.66
CA ALA A 57 -10.80 5.81 -8.08
C ALA A 57 -9.77 6.20 -7.01
N LEU A 58 -8.78 7.01 -7.42
CA LEU A 58 -7.82 7.61 -6.48
C LEU A 58 -8.44 8.84 -5.80
N VAL A 59 -8.11 9.02 -4.52
CA VAL A 59 -8.36 10.28 -3.82
C VAL A 59 -7.49 11.36 -4.46
N PRO A 60 -7.97 12.61 -4.64
CA PRO A 60 -7.21 13.67 -5.28
C PRO A 60 -5.80 13.85 -4.75
N ASP A 61 -4.85 14.13 -5.65
CA ASP A 61 -3.43 14.20 -5.36
C ASP A 61 -3.11 15.21 -4.25
N GLU A 62 -3.71 16.40 -4.27
CA GLU A 62 -3.53 17.43 -3.25
C GLU A 62 -3.82 16.91 -1.85
N LEU A 63 -5.00 16.31 -1.64
CA LEU A 63 -5.40 15.76 -0.34
C LEU A 63 -4.49 14.61 0.11
N THR A 64 -4.04 13.79 -0.83
CA THR A 64 -3.18 12.65 -0.53
C THR A 64 -1.75 13.11 -0.22
N CYS A 65 -1.23 14.08 -0.96
CA CYS A 65 0.09 14.66 -0.72
C CYS A 65 0.15 15.34 0.65
N ASP A 66 -0.80 16.22 0.97
CA ASP A 66 -0.84 16.91 2.26
C ASP A 66 -0.81 15.92 3.42
N LEU A 67 -1.67 14.89 3.37
CA LEU A 67 -1.74 13.85 4.38
C LEU A 67 -0.41 13.09 4.55
N VAL A 68 0.27 12.76 3.45
CA VAL A 68 1.54 12.03 3.51
C VAL A 68 2.66 12.94 3.99
N MET A 69 2.72 14.20 3.53
CA MET A 69 3.74 15.16 3.97
C MET A 69 3.66 15.43 5.47
N ASP A 70 2.45 15.63 6.00
CA ASP A 70 2.24 15.78 7.45
C ASP A 70 2.70 14.53 8.22
N ARG A 71 2.45 13.34 7.67
CA ARG A 71 2.82 12.07 8.32
C ARG A 71 4.32 11.81 8.32
N ILE A 72 5.02 12.04 7.21
CA ILE A 72 6.47 11.81 7.12
C ILE A 72 7.29 12.87 7.88
N ALA A 73 6.70 14.01 8.21
CA ALA A 73 7.32 15.04 9.02
C ALA A 73 7.39 14.70 10.53
N GLN A 74 6.70 13.64 10.98
CA GLN A 74 6.69 13.23 12.38
C GLN A 74 8.02 12.63 12.81
N ASP A 75 8.33 12.74 14.11
CA ASP A 75 9.61 12.35 14.68
C ASP A 75 10.00 10.88 14.46
N ASP A 76 9.03 9.98 14.44
CA ASP A 76 9.23 8.54 14.19
C ASP A 76 9.70 8.23 12.76
N CYS A 77 9.51 9.16 11.82
CA CYS A 77 9.93 9.01 10.42
C CYS A 77 11.39 9.47 10.16
N LYS A 78 12.07 10.07 11.14
CA LYS A 78 13.42 10.59 10.95
C LYS A 78 14.44 9.56 10.50
N ASN A 79 14.31 8.31 10.99
CA ASN A 79 15.22 7.21 10.66
C ASN A 79 14.80 6.42 9.42
N GLY A 80 13.68 6.77 8.80
CA GLY A 80 13.13 6.14 7.62
C GLY A 80 11.66 5.78 7.78
N PHE A 81 11.09 5.23 6.71
CA PHE A 81 9.69 4.80 6.64
C PHE A 81 9.43 3.92 5.40
N VAL A 82 8.32 3.20 5.41
CA VAL A 82 7.79 2.48 4.25
C VAL A 82 6.48 3.10 3.84
N LEU A 83 6.40 3.60 2.59
CA LEU A 83 5.17 4.11 1.99
C LEU A 83 4.44 2.98 1.26
N ASP A 84 3.18 2.76 1.59
CA ASP A 84 2.28 1.80 0.94
C ASP A 84 1.05 2.53 0.39
N GLY A 85 0.87 2.45 -0.92
CA GLY A 85 -0.21 3.11 -1.63
C GLY A 85 0.00 4.61 -1.88
N PHE A 86 1.23 5.08 -1.78
CA PHE A 86 1.68 6.40 -2.19
C PHE A 86 3.17 6.33 -2.58
N PRO A 87 3.60 7.00 -3.67
CA PRO A 87 2.75 7.71 -4.64
C PRO A 87 1.96 6.74 -5.52
N ARG A 88 0.87 7.23 -6.13
CA ARG A 88 0.09 6.51 -7.14
C ARG A 88 0.00 7.22 -8.48
N THR A 89 0.51 8.45 -8.56
CA THR A 89 0.57 9.25 -9.79
C THR A 89 1.93 9.93 -9.89
N ILE A 90 2.33 10.30 -11.12
CA ILE A 90 3.57 11.05 -11.33
C ILE A 90 3.57 12.38 -10.55
N PRO A 91 2.51 13.19 -10.54
CA PRO A 91 2.48 14.40 -9.71
C PRO A 91 2.71 14.15 -8.22
N GLN A 92 2.18 13.06 -7.66
CA GLN A 92 2.46 12.67 -6.28
C GLN A 92 3.94 12.32 -6.05
N ALA A 93 4.57 11.61 -6.99
CA ALA A 93 5.98 11.24 -6.92
C ALA A 93 6.89 12.48 -7.00
N GLU A 94 6.58 13.41 -7.88
CA GLU A 94 7.28 14.69 -7.99
C GLU A 94 7.15 15.54 -6.72
N ALA A 95 5.95 15.63 -6.16
CA ALA A 95 5.70 16.33 -4.89
C ALA A 95 6.49 15.70 -3.73
N LEU A 96 6.54 14.37 -3.62
CA LEU A 96 7.35 13.66 -2.63
C LEU A 96 8.83 13.97 -2.80
N THR A 97 9.33 13.86 -4.02
CA THR A 97 10.74 14.14 -4.35
C THR A 97 11.11 15.59 -3.99
N ALA A 98 10.27 16.56 -4.36
CA ALA A 98 10.49 17.96 -4.05
C ALA A 98 10.49 18.23 -2.53
N ALA A 99 9.57 17.59 -1.78
CA ALA A 99 9.50 17.74 -0.33
C ALA A 99 10.75 17.17 0.37
N LEU A 100 11.20 15.99 -0.01
CA LEU A 100 12.40 15.36 0.56
C LEU A 100 13.68 16.15 0.20
N ASN A 101 13.82 16.61 -1.04
CA ASN A 101 14.96 17.41 -1.47
C ASN A 101 15.13 18.72 -0.67
N LYS A 102 14.03 19.35 -0.27
CA LYS A 102 14.08 20.57 0.59
C LYS A 102 14.76 20.34 1.93
N ILE A 103 14.76 19.11 2.41
CA ILE A 103 15.40 18.71 3.69
C ILE A 103 16.66 17.88 3.46
N GLY A 104 17.21 17.86 2.24
CA GLY A 104 18.44 17.14 1.91
C GLY A 104 18.31 15.62 1.95
N GLN A 105 17.11 15.10 1.71
CA GLN A 105 16.80 13.67 1.73
C GLN A 105 16.26 13.18 0.38
N SER A 106 16.31 11.87 0.17
CA SER A 106 15.75 11.18 -1.01
C SER A 106 15.13 9.85 -0.59
N MET A 107 14.38 9.24 -1.49
CA MET A 107 13.98 7.83 -1.36
C MET A 107 15.17 6.93 -1.67
N ASP A 108 15.31 5.85 -0.91
CA ASP A 108 16.39 4.87 -1.09
C ASP A 108 15.99 3.77 -2.08
N TYR A 109 14.75 3.29 -2.00
CA TYR A 109 14.23 2.20 -2.83
C TYR A 109 12.77 2.42 -3.23
N ALA A 110 12.45 2.01 -4.45
CA ALA A 110 11.10 1.73 -4.92
C ALA A 110 11.00 0.23 -5.21
N ILE A 111 10.26 -0.51 -4.39
CA ILE A 111 10.08 -1.97 -4.52
C ILE A 111 8.78 -2.25 -5.24
N ASP A 112 8.88 -2.78 -6.44
CA ASP A 112 7.72 -3.21 -7.22
C ASP A 112 7.45 -4.70 -6.95
N VAL A 113 6.24 -4.98 -6.43
CA VAL A 113 5.74 -6.35 -6.23
C VAL A 113 4.89 -6.70 -7.45
N ASP A 114 5.53 -7.34 -8.43
CA ASP A 114 4.90 -7.67 -9.71
C ASP A 114 3.99 -8.89 -9.60
N VAL A 115 2.72 -8.75 -10.01
CA VAL A 115 1.71 -9.81 -9.99
C VAL A 115 0.76 -9.61 -11.16
N PRO A 116 0.53 -10.64 -12.00
CA PRO A 116 -0.43 -10.58 -13.11
C PRO A 116 -1.86 -10.32 -12.66
N ASP A 117 -2.63 -9.59 -13.48
CA ASP A 117 -3.99 -9.16 -13.16
C ASP A 117 -4.94 -10.30 -12.79
N GLU A 118 -4.87 -11.43 -13.48
CA GLU A 118 -5.69 -12.59 -13.16
C GLU A 118 -5.45 -13.13 -11.75
N ASN A 119 -4.20 -13.10 -11.29
CA ASN A 119 -3.84 -13.48 -9.92
C ASN A 119 -4.38 -12.44 -8.91
N ILE A 120 -4.40 -11.16 -9.28
CA ILE A 120 -4.96 -10.07 -8.46
C ILE A 120 -6.46 -10.28 -8.25
N VAL A 121 -7.22 -10.51 -9.32
CA VAL A 121 -8.68 -10.74 -9.23
C VAL A 121 -8.98 -11.92 -8.29
N ASN A 122 -8.25 -13.03 -8.46
CA ASN A 122 -8.40 -14.22 -7.60
C ASN A 122 -8.08 -13.90 -6.13
N ARG A 123 -6.97 -13.20 -5.86
CA ARG A 123 -6.55 -12.84 -4.49
C ARG A 123 -7.55 -11.93 -3.80
N MET A 124 -8.11 -10.95 -4.52
CA MET A 124 -9.00 -9.96 -3.92
C MET A 124 -10.37 -10.53 -3.58
N SER A 125 -10.89 -11.49 -4.36
CA SER A 125 -12.16 -12.17 -4.10
C SER A 125 -12.18 -12.93 -2.77
N VAL A 126 -11.03 -13.47 -2.36
CA VAL A 126 -10.85 -14.27 -1.14
C VAL A 126 -10.17 -13.51 0.00
N ARG A 127 -9.84 -12.23 -0.20
CA ARG A 127 -9.32 -11.36 0.86
C ARG A 127 -10.40 -11.06 1.88
N ARG A 128 -10.01 -11.04 3.15
CA ARG A 128 -10.86 -10.59 4.27
C ARG A 128 -10.12 -9.52 5.07
N ALA A 129 -10.85 -8.59 5.62
CA ALA A 129 -10.30 -7.52 6.44
C ALA A 129 -11.11 -7.34 7.71
N CYS A 130 -10.43 -7.11 8.80
CA CYS A 130 -11.04 -6.64 10.03
C CYS A 130 -11.17 -5.11 9.99
N LEU A 131 -12.38 -4.59 9.90
CA LEU A 131 -12.62 -3.15 9.88
C LEU A 131 -12.31 -2.46 11.22
N ASN A 132 -12.17 -3.25 12.29
CA ASN A 132 -11.86 -2.71 13.62
C ASN A 132 -10.37 -2.40 13.79
N CYS A 133 -9.48 -3.34 13.47
CA CYS A 133 -8.03 -3.20 13.71
C CYS A 133 -7.16 -3.14 12.44
N GLY A 134 -7.76 -3.19 11.25
CA GLY A 134 -7.05 -3.15 9.97
C GLY A 134 -6.27 -4.42 9.60
N ALA A 135 -6.42 -5.53 10.39
CA ALA A 135 -5.79 -6.79 10.04
C ALA A 135 -6.37 -7.33 8.73
N THR A 136 -5.50 -7.90 7.89
CA THR A 136 -5.89 -8.47 6.59
C THR A 136 -5.60 -9.96 6.59
N TYR A 137 -6.54 -10.73 6.07
CA TYR A 137 -6.51 -12.18 5.94
C TYR A 137 -6.78 -12.61 4.51
N HIS A 138 -6.48 -13.84 4.23
CA HIS A 138 -6.78 -14.51 2.96
C HIS A 138 -7.31 -15.90 3.28
N ILE A 139 -8.49 -16.25 2.77
CA ILE A 139 -9.21 -17.50 3.15
C ILE A 139 -8.33 -18.75 3.02
N VAL A 140 -7.41 -18.77 2.04
CA VAL A 140 -6.54 -19.93 1.78
C VAL A 140 -5.16 -19.77 2.39
N SER A 141 -4.46 -18.66 2.11
CA SER A 141 -3.02 -18.51 2.46
C SER A 141 -2.76 -17.95 3.85
N ILE A 142 -3.69 -17.17 4.41
CA ILE A 142 -3.61 -16.57 5.75
C ILE A 142 -5.01 -16.60 6.38
N PRO A 143 -5.57 -17.81 6.65
CA PRO A 143 -6.92 -17.91 7.24
C PRO A 143 -6.91 -17.42 8.68
N THR A 144 -8.07 -16.99 9.16
CA THR A 144 -8.30 -16.74 10.59
C THR A 144 -8.34 -18.08 11.35
N LYS A 145 -7.90 -18.11 12.61
CA LYS A 145 -7.96 -19.31 13.49
C LYS A 145 -9.39 -19.78 13.71
N VAL A 146 -10.31 -18.83 13.86
CA VAL A 146 -11.76 -19.06 13.88
C VAL A 146 -12.33 -18.37 12.65
N GLU A 147 -13.04 -19.11 11.83
CA GLU A 147 -13.59 -18.59 10.57
C GLU A 147 -14.40 -17.30 10.78
N GLY A 148 -14.09 -16.28 10.01
CA GLY A 148 -14.76 -14.98 10.08
C GLY A 148 -14.38 -14.09 11.26
N ILE A 149 -13.53 -14.56 12.20
CA ILE A 149 -13.15 -13.81 13.42
C ILE A 149 -11.68 -13.38 13.33
N CYS A 150 -11.43 -12.12 13.55
CA CYS A 150 -10.08 -11.55 13.57
C CYS A 150 -9.25 -12.08 14.74
N ASP A 151 -8.12 -12.73 14.46
CA ASP A 151 -7.20 -13.27 15.48
C ASP A 151 -6.57 -12.19 16.37
N ARG A 152 -6.55 -10.94 15.88
CA ARG A 152 -5.88 -9.82 16.57
C ARG A 152 -6.79 -9.12 17.58
N CYS A 153 -8.08 -8.97 17.28
CA CYS A 153 -8.99 -8.18 18.12
C CYS A 153 -10.35 -8.81 18.36
N GLY A 154 -10.61 -10.03 17.85
CA GLY A 154 -11.87 -10.75 18.04
C GLY A 154 -13.08 -10.21 17.29
N SER A 155 -12.92 -9.17 16.49
CA SER A 155 -14.02 -8.61 15.67
C SER A 155 -14.22 -9.43 14.39
N GLU A 156 -15.37 -9.28 13.75
CA GLU A 156 -15.68 -9.91 12.46
C GLU A 156 -14.70 -9.46 11.35
N THR A 157 -14.40 -10.38 10.43
CA THR A 157 -13.67 -10.10 9.20
C THR A 157 -14.59 -10.17 8.00
N VAL A 158 -14.51 -9.18 7.12
CA VAL A 158 -15.43 -9.03 5.97
C VAL A 158 -14.66 -8.87 4.65
N LEU A 159 -15.35 -9.11 3.53
CA LEU A 159 -14.90 -8.62 2.24
C LEU A 159 -15.06 -7.10 2.23
N ARG A 160 -14.02 -6.37 1.82
CA ARG A 160 -14.10 -4.91 1.70
C ARG A 160 -15.00 -4.50 0.54
N ASP A 161 -15.65 -3.35 0.63
CA ASP A 161 -16.45 -2.82 -0.49
C ASP A 161 -15.60 -2.56 -1.74
N ASP A 162 -14.35 -2.13 -1.56
CA ASP A 162 -13.41 -1.92 -2.66
C ASP A 162 -12.76 -3.22 -3.21
N ASP A 163 -13.14 -4.39 -2.70
CA ASP A 163 -12.72 -5.71 -3.19
C ASP A 163 -13.83 -6.46 -3.96
N LYS A 164 -14.97 -5.83 -4.18
CA LYS A 164 -16.01 -6.37 -5.05
C LYS A 164 -15.50 -6.48 -6.49
N PRO A 165 -15.87 -7.54 -7.25
CA PRO A 165 -15.30 -7.80 -8.59
C PRO A 165 -15.32 -6.61 -9.54
N GLU A 166 -16.44 -5.89 -9.60
CA GLU A 166 -16.60 -4.70 -10.42
C GLU A 166 -15.68 -3.55 -10.01
N THR A 167 -15.45 -3.39 -8.70
CA THR A 167 -14.54 -2.36 -8.18
C THR A 167 -13.09 -2.76 -8.41
N VAL A 168 -12.75 -4.04 -8.29
CA VAL A 168 -11.40 -4.55 -8.57
C VAL A 168 -10.99 -4.28 -10.01
N GLN A 169 -11.88 -4.51 -10.99
CA GLN A 169 -11.61 -4.21 -12.40
C GLN A 169 -11.32 -2.71 -12.62
N LYS A 170 -12.11 -1.84 -12.02
CA LYS A 170 -11.87 -0.38 -12.09
C LYS A 170 -10.53 0.01 -11.46
N ARG A 171 -10.20 -0.58 -10.31
CA ARG A 171 -8.91 -0.34 -9.63
C ARG A 171 -7.73 -0.79 -10.47
N LEU A 172 -7.83 -1.90 -11.19
CA LEU A 172 -6.80 -2.36 -12.13
C LEU A 172 -6.66 -1.39 -13.30
N SER A 173 -7.77 -0.94 -13.90
CA SER A 173 -7.73 0.07 -14.98
C SER A 173 -7.05 1.36 -14.51
N VAL A 174 -7.41 1.87 -13.33
CA VAL A 174 -6.80 3.07 -12.73
C VAL A 174 -5.32 2.84 -12.41
N TYR A 175 -4.95 1.64 -11.94
CA TYR A 175 -3.56 1.28 -11.70
C TYR A 175 -2.73 1.34 -12.98
N HIS A 176 -3.18 0.70 -14.05
CA HIS A 176 -2.46 0.68 -15.33
C HIS A 176 -2.31 2.08 -15.94
N GLU A 177 -3.36 2.89 -15.85
CA GLU A 177 -3.38 4.25 -16.40
C GLU A 177 -2.51 5.23 -15.60
N GLN A 178 -2.60 5.21 -14.26
CA GLN A 178 -2.08 6.29 -13.43
C GLN A 178 -0.88 5.88 -12.57
N THR A 179 -0.80 4.61 -12.14
CA THR A 179 0.21 4.16 -11.18
C THR A 179 1.35 3.37 -11.83
N GLN A 180 1.05 2.52 -12.79
CA GLN A 180 2.07 1.73 -13.49
C GLN A 180 3.17 2.60 -14.12
N PRO A 181 2.93 3.81 -14.66
CA PRO A 181 3.99 4.69 -15.15
C PRO A 181 5.06 5.05 -14.11
N LEU A 182 4.77 4.90 -12.81
CA LEU A 182 5.78 5.09 -11.76
C LEU A 182 6.91 4.07 -11.81
N ILE A 183 6.70 2.91 -12.41
CA ILE A 183 7.75 1.89 -12.60
C ILE A 183 8.88 2.48 -13.44
N ASP A 184 8.56 3.06 -14.60
CA ASP A 184 9.57 3.71 -15.45
C ASP A 184 10.16 4.95 -14.79
N TYR A 185 9.34 5.76 -14.12
CA TYR A 185 9.80 6.94 -13.37
C TYR A 185 10.88 6.61 -12.33
N TYR A 186 10.70 5.57 -11.51
CA TYR A 186 11.70 5.17 -10.51
C TYR A 186 12.83 4.33 -11.08
N LYS A 187 12.62 3.67 -12.22
CA LYS A 187 13.68 3.00 -12.97
C LYS A 187 14.69 4.02 -13.53
N GLU A 188 14.22 5.12 -14.09
CA GLU A 188 15.05 6.23 -14.56
C GLU A 188 15.88 6.86 -13.43
N GLN A 189 15.34 6.90 -12.21
CA GLN A 189 16.06 7.36 -11.02
C GLN A 189 17.04 6.32 -10.44
N GLY A 190 17.06 5.10 -10.97
CA GLY A 190 17.97 4.03 -10.55
C GLY A 190 17.62 3.36 -9.21
N ILE A 191 16.49 3.69 -8.60
CA ILE A 191 16.06 3.16 -7.28
C ILE A 191 15.01 2.05 -7.36
N LEU A 192 14.50 1.73 -8.56
CA LEU A 192 13.53 0.65 -8.76
C LEU A 192 14.18 -0.72 -8.58
N LYS A 193 13.51 -1.59 -7.83
CA LYS A 193 13.79 -3.03 -7.73
C LYS A 193 12.47 -3.78 -7.82
N SER A 194 12.41 -4.82 -8.67
CA SER A 194 11.20 -5.63 -8.84
C SER A 194 11.38 -7.01 -8.24
N VAL A 195 10.31 -7.55 -7.65
CA VAL A 195 10.23 -8.91 -7.11
C VAL A 195 8.98 -9.60 -7.64
N ASP A 196 9.06 -10.90 -7.86
CA ASP A 196 7.94 -11.73 -8.27
C ASP A 196 6.99 -11.95 -7.09
N GLY A 197 5.88 -11.21 -7.08
CA GLY A 197 4.84 -11.29 -6.05
C GLY A 197 3.91 -12.52 -6.18
N THR A 198 4.11 -13.38 -7.18
CA THR A 198 3.34 -14.63 -7.32
C THR A 198 3.84 -15.73 -6.38
N GLN A 199 5.07 -15.61 -5.92
CA GLN A 199 5.73 -16.55 -5.01
C GLN A 199 5.06 -16.58 -3.61
N PRO A 200 5.37 -17.61 -2.79
CA PRO A 200 4.98 -17.62 -1.38
C PRO A 200 5.45 -16.36 -0.65
N MET A 201 4.62 -15.87 0.27
CA MET A 201 4.84 -14.58 0.98
C MET A 201 6.22 -14.47 1.61
N ASP A 202 6.70 -15.54 2.25
CA ASP A 202 8.00 -15.56 2.92
C ASP A 202 9.17 -15.48 1.92
N LYS A 203 8.98 -16.06 0.72
CA LYS A 203 9.97 -15.98 -0.35
C LYS A 203 10.05 -14.57 -0.92
N VAL A 204 8.90 -13.92 -1.17
CA VAL A 204 8.85 -12.51 -1.58
C VAL A 204 9.56 -11.63 -0.56
N PHE A 205 9.31 -11.85 0.74
CA PHE A 205 9.98 -11.11 1.81
C PHE A 205 11.49 -11.33 1.83
N ALA A 206 11.95 -12.58 1.63
CA ALA A 206 13.37 -12.91 1.55
C ALA A 206 14.04 -12.20 0.37
N ASP A 207 13.40 -12.18 -0.81
CA ASP A 207 13.90 -11.51 -2.00
C ASP A 207 14.00 -9.98 -1.79
N ILE A 208 12.97 -9.37 -1.19
CA ILE A 208 13.01 -7.94 -0.81
C ILE A 208 14.14 -7.68 0.18
N THR A 209 14.28 -8.51 1.21
CA THR A 209 15.33 -8.35 2.22
C THR A 209 16.72 -8.43 1.60
N ALA A 210 16.96 -9.37 0.70
CA ALA A 210 18.24 -9.50 -0.03
C ALA A 210 18.57 -8.24 -0.84
N ILE A 211 17.56 -7.57 -1.42
CA ILE A 211 17.73 -6.29 -2.12
C ILE A 211 18.09 -5.15 -1.17
N LEU A 212 17.43 -5.09 -0.01
CA LEU A 212 17.62 -3.99 0.96
C LEU A 212 18.93 -4.10 1.75
N GLU A 213 19.55 -5.27 1.79
CA GLU A 213 20.79 -5.56 2.51
C GLU A 213 22.03 -5.68 1.56
N ALA A 214 21.82 -5.51 0.25
CA ALA A 214 22.91 -5.54 -0.75
C ALA A 214 23.64 -4.19 -0.82
#